data_093c3bfcf73d7bee4d2a016635333281
#
_entry.id   093c3bfcf73d7bee4d2a016635333281
#
_cell.length_a   1.000
_cell.length_b   1.000
_cell.length_c   1.000
_cell.angle_alpha   90.00
_cell.angle_beta   90.00
_cell.angle_gamma   90.00
#
_symmetry.space_group_name_H-M   'P 1'
#
loop_
_entity.id
_entity.type
_entity.pdbx_description
1 polymer ?
#
loop_
_entity_poly.entity_id
_entity_poly.type
_entity_poly.pdbx_seq_one_letter_code
_entity_poly.pdbx_strand_id
1 'polypeptide(L)'
;MAVILETGTGIRDANSYVSVAFVTSYLTGLNRAAENTWSTRTAAEQEAAVIAATQYIDTRWGPSFKGARDVVLDGRRARALLTVSGQPTAGDTLVVGSDTFAFATTLDDFNVDEIEIGADVDATIENVIAAINAKFEVFAALRDDTADQILLENAVEGSAGNDTILNADAATNIAVTQAFQHGVDEGTQPLEFPRDGLFDPSGYSVTGIPRRLKEATAEYAVRAVAAALYQDPTTDATGRVVQEKFEKVGPLEERTIYAEGAALEQLLKPYPVADRLLADYVRPPGVTR
;
A
#
# COMPACT_ATOMS: atom_id res chain seq x y z
N MET A 1 2.08 2.23 14.65
CA MET A 1 2.10 2.05 13.18
C MET A 1 1.97 3.44 12.59
N ALA A 2 2.84 3.82 11.66
CA ALA A 2 2.76 5.14 11.04
C ALA A 2 1.56 5.23 10.07
N VAL A 3 1.03 6.43 9.89
CA VAL A 3 -0.02 6.71 8.89
C VAL A 3 0.58 6.71 7.50
N ILE A 4 0.07 5.84 6.62
CA ILE A 4 0.34 5.81 5.19
C ILE A 4 -0.93 6.29 4.49
N LEU A 5 -0.85 7.49 3.91
CA LEU A 5 -2.01 8.18 3.38
C LEU A 5 -2.38 7.69 1.99
N GLU A 6 -3.64 7.36 1.76
CA GLU A 6 -4.18 7.17 0.43
C GLU A 6 -4.41 8.53 -0.24
N THR A 7 -3.75 8.76 -1.38
CA THR A 7 -3.81 10.02 -2.13
C THR A 7 -4.85 10.02 -3.25
N GLY A 8 -5.44 8.85 -3.53
CA GLY A 8 -6.40 8.66 -4.62
C GLY A 8 -5.84 7.93 -5.82
N THR A 9 -4.67 7.30 -5.66
CA THR A 9 -3.97 6.55 -6.71
C THR A 9 -3.82 5.06 -6.37
N GLY A 10 -4.40 4.61 -5.24
CA GLY A 10 -4.28 3.23 -4.77
C GLY A 10 -2.90 2.95 -4.18
N ILE A 11 -2.52 3.65 -3.14
CA ILE A 11 -1.24 3.42 -2.47
C ILE A 11 -1.24 2.03 -1.82
N ARG A 12 -0.24 1.19 -2.13
CA ARG A 12 -0.15 -0.23 -1.75
C ARG A 12 -0.34 -0.50 -0.26
N ASP A 13 0.31 0.30 0.58
CA ASP A 13 0.29 0.11 2.03
C ASP A 13 -0.55 1.17 2.75
N ALA A 14 -1.43 1.85 2.00
CA ALA A 14 -2.29 2.88 2.59
C ALA A 14 -3.15 2.29 3.71
N ASN A 15 -3.21 3.01 4.82
CA ASN A 15 -3.97 2.63 5.99
C ASN A 15 -4.87 3.75 6.51
N SER A 16 -4.88 4.89 5.81
CA SER A 16 -5.72 6.03 6.17
C SER A 16 -6.11 6.90 4.97
N TYR A 17 -7.33 7.45 5.02
CA TYR A 17 -7.83 8.43 4.05
C TYR A 17 -7.42 9.87 4.37
N VAL A 18 -6.97 10.14 5.60
CA VAL A 18 -6.57 11.49 6.03
C VAL A 18 -5.33 11.46 6.92
N SER A 19 -4.59 12.56 6.91
CA SER A 19 -3.49 12.76 7.87
C SER A 19 -4.02 13.32 9.20
N VAL A 20 -3.22 13.19 10.26
CA VAL A 20 -3.48 13.85 11.55
C VAL A 20 -3.63 15.37 11.38
N ALA A 21 -2.79 15.99 10.53
CA ALA A 21 -2.86 17.40 10.20
C ALA A 21 -4.19 17.81 9.56
N PHE A 22 -4.76 16.95 8.69
CA PHE A 22 -6.07 17.20 8.09
C PHE A 22 -7.17 17.23 9.16
N VAL A 23 -7.19 16.26 10.09
CA VAL A 23 -8.18 16.22 11.18
C VAL A 23 -8.09 17.48 12.04
N THR A 24 -6.88 17.89 12.41
CA THR A 24 -6.65 19.11 13.19
C THR A 24 -7.17 20.35 12.47
N SER A 25 -6.87 20.48 11.17
CA SER A 25 -7.32 21.61 10.34
C SER A 25 -8.84 21.62 10.18
N TYR A 26 -9.46 20.44 9.99
CA TYR A 26 -10.91 20.28 9.88
C TYR A 26 -11.62 20.75 11.16
N LEU A 27 -11.16 20.32 12.33
CA LEU A 27 -11.73 20.72 13.62
C LEU A 27 -11.56 22.23 13.89
N THR A 28 -10.41 22.78 13.55
CA THR A 28 -10.14 24.21 13.66
C THR A 28 -11.08 25.01 12.75
N GLY A 29 -11.26 24.58 11.52
CA GLY A 29 -12.16 25.21 10.55
C GLY A 29 -13.64 25.22 10.98
N LEU A 30 -14.04 24.22 11.79
CA LEU A 30 -15.38 24.15 12.38
C LEU A 30 -15.50 24.83 13.76
N ASN A 31 -14.45 25.47 14.24
CA ASN A 31 -14.33 26.03 15.59
C ASN A 31 -14.59 25.00 16.71
N ARG A 32 -14.18 23.74 16.48
CA ARG A 32 -14.39 22.61 17.40
C ARG A 32 -13.10 22.09 18.03
N ALA A 33 -11.99 22.76 17.81
CA ALA A 33 -10.68 22.34 18.34
C ALA A 33 -10.65 22.23 19.87
N ALA A 34 -11.42 23.07 20.57
CA ALA A 34 -11.51 23.08 22.04
C ALA A 34 -12.58 22.12 22.61
N GLU A 35 -13.53 21.66 21.80
CA GLU A 35 -14.68 20.87 22.26
C GLU A 35 -14.39 19.36 22.39
N ASN A 36 -13.23 18.90 21.92
CA ASN A 36 -12.90 17.49 21.88
C ASN A 36 -11.52 17.21 22.47
N THR A 37 -11.30 15.95 22.79
CA THR A 37 -10.04 15.50 23.39
C THR A 37 -8.91 15.34 22.37
N TRP A 38 -9.13 15.65 21.09
CA TRP A 38 -8.15 15.45 20.01
C TRP A 38 -6.82 16.15 20.27
N SER A 39 -6.87 17.43 20.59
CA SER A 39 -5.66 18.27 20.79
C SER A 39 -4.85 17.89 22.02
N THR A 40 -5.44 17.16 22.98
CA THR A 40 -4.77 16.72 24.22
C THR A 40 -4.12 15.34 24.08
N ARG A 41 -4.31 14.67 22.95
CA ARG A 41 -3.76 13.34 22.68
C ARG A 41 -2.37 13.42 22.08
N THR A 42 -1.58 12.38 22.34
CA THR A 42 -0.26 12.22 21.73
C THR A 42 -0.39 11.98 20.21
N ALA A 43 0.67 12.26 19.45
CA ALA A 43 0.70 11.99 18.01
C ALA A 43 0.41 10.52 17.69
N ALA A 44 0.94 9.59 18.49
CA ALA A 44 0.70 8.17 18.31
C ALA A 44 -0.78 7.77 18.50
N GLU A 45 -1.47 8.36 19.48
CA GLU A 45 -2.91 8.13 19.69
C GLU A 45 -3.73 8.73 18.56
N GLN A 46 -3.36 9.90 18.05
CA GLN A 46 -4.00 10.53 16.90
C GLN A 46 -3.81 9.71 15.61
N GLU A 47 -2.60 9.21 15.36
CA GLU A 47 -2.32 8.30 14.24
C GLU A 47 -3.15 7.01 14.34
N ALA A 48 -3.16 6.36 15.49
CA ALA A 48 -3.96 5.17 15.71
C ALA A 48 -5.47 5.42 15.49
N ALA A 49 -5.97 6.58 15.92
CA ALA A 49 -7.37 6.96 15.75
C ALA A 49 -7.74 7.19 14.27
N VAL A 50 -6.85 7.77 13.45
CA VAL A 50 -7.09 7.97 12.00
C VAL A 50 -7.13 6.64 11.28
N ILE A 51 -6.23 5.72 11.63
CA ILE A 51 -6.20 4.36 11.08
C ILE A 51 -7.48 3.60 11.48
N ALA A 52 -7.85 3.63 12.76
CA ALA A 52 -9.06 2.98 13.27
C ALA A 52 -10.34 3.53 12.61
N ALA A 53 -10.40 4.85 12.36
CA ALA A 53 -11.50 5.48 11.66
C ALA A 53 -11.64 4.99 10.20
N THR A 54 -10.51 4.86 9.51
CA THR A 54 -10.48 4.32 8.14
C THR A 54 -10.94 2.87 8.11
N GLN A 55 -10.40 2.02 8.98
CA GLN A 55 -10.81 0.63 9.09
C GLN A 55 -12.31 0.49 9.43
N TYR A 56 -12.83 1.36 10.31
CA TYR A 56 -14.25 1.38 10.65
C TYR A 56 -15.12 1.71 9.43
N ILE A 57 -14.74 2.72 8.64
CA ILE A 57 -15.44 3.10 7.42
C ILE A 57 -15.47 1.93 6.43
N ASP A 58 -14.32 1.33 6.17
CA ASP A 58 -14.19 0.26 5.19
C ASP A 58 -14.95 -1.00 5.61
N THR A 59 -14.88 -1.38 6.87
CA THR A 59 -15.61 -2.55 7.38
C THR A 59 -17.12 -2.32 7.39
N ARG A 60 -17.56 -1.14 7.81
CA ARG A 60 -19.00 -0.84 7.94
C ARG A 60 -19.66 -0.53 6.62
N TRP A 61 -19.02 0.29 5.79
CA TRP A 61 -19.62 0.88 4.60
C TRP A 61 -19.09 0.27 3.30
N GLY A 62 -17.93 -0.39 3.33
CA GLY A 62 -17.26 -0.94 2.15
C GLY A 62 -18.17 -1.71 1.21
N PRO A 63 -18.94 -2.72 1.70
CA PRO A 63 -19.85 -3.50 0.85
C PRO A 63 -20.98 -2.66 0.23
N SER A 64 -21.31 -1.52 0.85
CA SER A 64 -22.44 -0.65 0.45
C SER A 64 -22.01 0.53 -0.41
N PHE A 65 -20.72 0.81 -0.57
CA PHE A 65 -20.27 1.91 -1.41
C PHE A 65 -20.65 1.70 -2.88
N LYS A 66 -21.02 2.80 -3.55
CA LYS A 66 -21.25 2.86 -4.99
C LYS A 66 -19.94 2.76 -5.75
N GLY A 67 -19.99 2.42 -7.04
CA GLY A 67 -18.80 2.20 -7.86
C GLY A 67 -18.10 0.88 -7.53
N ALA A 68 -16.90 0.69 -8.05
CA ALA A 68 -16.06 -0.48 -7.83
C ALA A 68 -14.68 -0.06 -7.31
N ARG A 69 -14.05 -0.87 -6.47
CA ARG A 69 -12.61 -0.77 -6.24
C ARG A 69 -11.93 -1.17 -7.53
N ASP A 70 -11.15 -0.29 -8.10
CA ASP A 70 -10.67 -0.49 -9.45
C ASP A 70 -9.17 -0.25 -9.64
N VAL A 71 -8.47 0.08 -8.59
CA VAL A 71 -7.03 0.23 -8.70
C VAL A 71 -6.37 -1.13 -8.49
N VAL A 72 -6.01 -1.76 -9.60
CA VAL A 72 -5.00 -2.81 -9.60
C VAL A 72 -3.66 -2.10 -9.47
N LEU A 73 -2.93 -2.42 -8.42
CA LEU A 73 -1.58 -1.90 -8.24
C LEU A 73 -0.66 -2.69 -9.14
N ASP A 74 -0.19 -2.05 -10.21
CA ASP A 74 0.77 -2.66 -11.12
C ASP A 74 2.00 -3.13 -10.35
N GLY A 75 2.44 -4.33 -10.67
CA GLY A 75 3.73 -4.85 -10.25
C GLY A 75 4.86 -3.94 -10.75
N ARG A 76 5.96 -3.94 -10.06
CA ARG A 76 7.18 -3.28 -10.50
C ARG A 76 8.30 -4.28 -10.59
N ARG A 77 9.12 -4.11 -11.60
CA ARG A 77 10.33 -4.89 -11.77
C ARG A 77 11.39 -4.40 -10.82
N ALA A 78 12.16 -5.33 -10.25
CA ALA A 78 13.35 -4.98 -9.47
C ALA A 78 14.42 -4.40 -10.39
N ARG A 79 15.15 -3.42 -9.88
CA ARG A 79 16.20 -2.72 -10.61
C ARG A 79 17.49 -2.72 -9.84
N ALA A 80 18.60 -2.76 -10.57
CA ALA A 80 19.94 -2.68 -10.02
C ALA A 80 20.84 -1.77 -10.88
N LEU A 81 21.98 -1.38 -10.35
CA LEU A 81 22.96 -0.55 -11.06
C LEU A 81 24.36 -1.18 -10.98
N LEU A 82 25.01 -1.29 -12.14
CA LEU A 82 26.41 -1.55 -12.27
C LEU A 82 27.13 -0.26 -12.70
N THR A 83 28.32 -0.03 -12.18
CA THR A 83 29.22 1.02 -12.65
C THR A 83 30.45 0.35 -13.26
N VAL A 84 30.82 0.77 -14.46
CA VAL A 84 32.01 0.28 -15.19
C VAL A 84 33.01 1.44 -15.25
N SER A 85 33.98 1.42 -14.39
CA SER A 85 35.00 2.50 -14.28
C SER A 85 36.22 2.31 -15.18
N GLY A 86 36.32 1.19 -15.87
CA GLY A 86 37.41 0.84 -16.77
C GLY A 86 37.20 -0.56 -17.36
N GLN A 87 38.12 -0.98 -18.18
CA GLN A 87 38.05 -2.33 -18.76
C GLN A 87 38.34 -3.41 -17.71
N PRO A 88 37.55 -4.50 -17.68
CA PRO A 88 37.84 -5.68 -16.86
C PRO A 88 39.07 -6.43 -17.39
N THR A 89 39.58 -7.34 -16.59
CA THR A 89 40.70 -8.21 -16.97
C THR A 89 40.17 -9.53 -17.53
N ALA A 90 40.82 -10.10 -18.52
CA ALA A 90 40.45 -11.42 -19.03
C ALA A 90 40.52 -12.49 -17.90
N GLY A 91 39.41 -13.24 -17.76
CA GLY A 91 39.21 -14.19 -16.68
C GLY A 91 38.40 -13.62 -15.49
N ASP A 92 38.15 -12.32 -15.44
CA ASP A 92 37.21 -11.72 -14.49
C ASP A 92 35.82 -12.29 -14.72
N THR A 93 34.98 -12.29 -13.67
CA THR A 93 33.60 -12.81 -13.77
C THR A 93 32.57 -11.83 -13.24
N LEU A 94 31.40 -11.82 -13.90
CA LEU A 94 30.19 -11.09 -13.51
C LEU A 94 29.03 -12.08 -13.34
N VAL A 95 28.36 -12.07 -12.21
CA VAL A 95 27.18 -12.90 -11.95
C VAL A 95 25.93 -12.04 -12.01
N VAL A 96 24.95 -12.44 -12.85
CA VAL A 96 23.65 -11.78 -12.96
C VAL A 96 22.57 -12.86 -12.97
N GLY A 97 21.73 -12.89 -11.95
CA GLY A 97 20.73 -13.94 -11.78
C GLY A 97 21.37 -15.31 -11.58
N SER A 98 21.03 -16.25 -12.44
CA SER A 98 21.61 -17.61 -12.45
C SER A 98 22.87 -17.72 -13.31
N ASP A 99 23.18 -16.72 -14.12
CA ASP A 99 24.26 -16.77 -15.10
C ASP A 99 25.56 -16.18 -14.55
N THR A 100 26.67 -16.81 -14.93
CA THR A 100 28.05 -16.33 -14.64
C THR A 100 28.73 -16.08 -15.95
N PHE A 101 29.05 -14.81 -16.22
CA PHE A 101 29.77 -14.39 -17.41
C PHE A 101 31.28 -14.26 -17.12
N ALA A 102 32.11 -14.76 -18.03
CA ALA A 102 33.55 -14.56 -17.95
C ALA A 102 34.02 -13.54 -19.01
N PHE A 103 34.89 -12.61 -18.61
CA PHE A 103 35.45 -11.65 -19.54
C PHE A 103 36.64 -12.27 -20.32
N ALA A 104 36.61 -12.14 -21.64
CA ALA A 104 37.59 -12.66 -22.54
C ALA A 104 38.03 -11.62 -23.57
N THR A 105 39.29 -11.65 -23.99
CA THR A 105 39.79 -10.80 -25.10
C THR A 105 39.43 -11.32 -26.48
N THR A 106 39.04 -12.58 -26.57
CA THR A 106 38.56 -13.25 -27.78
C THR A 106 37.52 -14.29 -27.32
N LEU A 107 36.34 -14.27 -27.92
CA LEU A 107 35.26 -15.21 -27.56
C LEU A 107 35.63 -16.62 -28.04
N ASP A 108 35.26 -17.63 -27.25
CA ASP A 108 35.22 -19.02 -27.67
C ASP A 108 33.84 -19.33 -28.25
N ASP A 109 33.75 -19.73 -29.51
CA ASP A 109 32.53 -20.04 -30.23
C ASP A 109 31.66 -21.11 -29.55
N PHE A 110 32.20 -21.86 -28.61
CA PHE A 110 31.50 -22.88 -27.84
C PHE A 110 31.05 -22.45 -26.44
N ASN A 111 31.49 -21.25 -26.01
CA ASN A 111 31.15 -20.73 -24.68
C ASN A 111 30.19 -19.52 -24.79
N VAL A 112 28.93 -19.75 -24.44
CA VAL A 112 27.86 -18.73 -24.53
C VAL A 112 27.83 -17.77 -23.34
N ASP A 113 28.67 -17.98 -22.34
CA ASP A 113 28.74 -17.19 -21.10
C ASP A 113 30.00 -16.32 -21.05
N GLU A 114 30.55 -15.96 -22.22
CA GLU A 114 31.67 -15.03 -22.33
C GLU A 114 31.23 -13.64 -22.77
N ILE A 115 31.90 -12.64 -22.22
CA ILE A 115 31.76 -11.22 -22.61
C ILE A 115 33.08 -10.78 -23.21
N GLU A 116 33.08 -10.33 -24.45
CA GLU A 116 34.26 -9.79 -25.11
C GLU A 116 34.63 -8.45 -24.46
N ILE A 117 35.92 -8.31 -24.08
CA ILE A 117 36.50 -7.05 -23.67
C ILE A 117 36.67 -6.21 -24.93
N GLY A 118 35.91 -5.10 -25.05
CA GLY A 118 35.96 -4.23 -26.22
C GLY A 118 37.26 -3.47 -26.38
N ALA A 119 37.36 -2.69 -27.45
CA ALA A 119 38.54 -1.86 -27.71
C ALA A 119 38.73 -0.73 -26.66
N ASP A 120 37.63 -0.30 -26.06
CA ASP A 120 37.53 0.70 -25.00
C ASP A 120 36.43 0.35 -24.01
N VAL A 121 36.22 1.23 -23.01
CA VAL A 121 35.22 1.01 -21.96
C VAL A 121 33.82 1.00 -22.53
N ASP A 122 33.51 1.90 -23.48
CA ASP A 122 32.14 2.02 -24.06
C ASP A 122 31.81 0.76 -24.85
N ALA A 123 32.74 0.25 -25.66
CA ALA A 123 32.55 -1.02 -26.39
C ALA A 123 32.36 -2.22 -25.45
N THR A 124 33.07 -2.20 -24.31
CA THR A 124 32.91 -3.24 -23.28
C THR A 124 31.55 -3.16 -22.62
N ILE A 125 31.03 -1.96 -22.32
CA ILE A 125 29.71 -1.76 -21.78
C ILE A 125 28.61 -2.28 -22.74
N GLU A 126 28.75 -2.00 -24.04
CA GLU A 126 27.82 -2.51 -25.06
C GLU A 126 27.82 -4.03 -25.09
N ASN A 127 29.01 -4.68 -24.98
CA ASN A 127 29.10 -6.12 -24.93
C ASN A 127 28.50 -6.72 -23.66
N VAL A 128 28.69 -6.09 -22.51
CA VAL A 128 28.00 -6.48 -21.23
C VAL A 128 26.50 -6.42 -21.38
N ILE A 129 25.97 -5.32 -21.92
CA ILE A 129 24.53 -5.15 -22.16
C ILE A 129 23.99 -6.23 -23.11
N ALA A 130 24.71 -6.50 -24.21
CA ALA A 130 24.31 -7.51 -25.18
C ALA A 130 24.27 -8.92 -24.57
N ALA A 131 25.30 -9.28 -23.81
CA ALA A 131 25.40 -10.60 -23.17
C ALA A 131 24.28 -10.83 -22.13
N ILE A 132 24.02 -9.85 -21.28
CA ILE A 132 22.94 -9.93 -20.28
C ILE A 132 21.58 -10.05 -20.98
N ASN A 133 21.32 -9.20 -21.98
CA ASN A 133 20.05 -9.23 -22.70
C ASN A 133 19.80 -10.54 -23.49
N ALA A 134 20.86 -11.26 -23.86
CA ALA A 134 20.75 -12.55 -24.52
C ALA A 134 20.16 -13.65 -23.61
N LYS A 135 20.19 -13.48 -22.29
CA LYS A 135 19.70 -14.47 -21.30
C LYS A 135 18.22 -14.31 -20.92
N PHE A 136 17.62 -13.18 -21.21
CA PHE A 136 16.18 -12.89 -20.96
C PHE A 136 15.73 -12.89 -19.48
N GLU A 137 16.62 -13.11 -18.51
CA GLU A 137 16.27 -13.03 -17.09
C GLU A 137 16.29 -11.58 -16.58
N VAL A 138 17.20 -10.79 -17.10
CA VAL A 138 17.42 -9.38 -16.74
C VAL A 138 17.59 -8.57 -18.02
N PHE A 139 16.99 -7.40 -18.09
CA PHE A 139 17.20 -6.43 -19.15
C PHE A 139 18.28 -5.44 -18.71
N ALA A 140 19.25 -5.20 -19.56
CA ALA A 140 20.30 -4.23 -19.36
C ALA A 140 20.22 -3.09 -20.37
N ALA A 141 20.43 -1.86 -19.91
CA ALA A 141 20.51 -0.67 -20.75
C ALA A 141 21.49 0.35 -20.14
N LEU A 142 22.06 1.23 -20.97
CA LEU A 142 22.77 2.39 -20.45
C LEU A 142 21.81 3.26 -19.65
N ARG A 143 22.29 3.82 -18.54
CA ARG A 143 21.55 4.82 -17.81
C ARG A 143 21.66 6.17 -18.52
N ASP A 144 20.50 6.79 -18.82
CA ASP A 144 20.39 7.99 -19.68
C ASP A 144 21.21 9.20 -19.21
N ASP A 145 21.54 9.25 -17.91
CA ASP A 145 22.22 10.41 -17.30
C ASP A 145 23.70 10.16 -16.95
N THR A 146 24.21 8.93 -17.20
CA THR A 146 25.57 8.57 -16.78
C THR A 146 26.15 7.48 -17.69
N ALA A 147 27.13 7.85 -18.52
CA ALA A 147 27.73 6.98 -19.54
C ALA A 147 28.35 5.68 -19.01
N ASP A 148 28.84 5.69 -17.76
CA ASP A 148 29.54 4.56 -17.15
C ASP A 148 28.64 3.65 -16.31
N GLN A 149 27.31 3.83 -16.33
CA GLN A 149 26.37 3.05 -15.56
C GLN A 149 25.42 2.23 -16.43
N ILE A 150 25.27 0.97 -16.05
CA ILE A 150 24.30 0.05 -16.65
C ILE A 150 23.13 -0.10 -15.68
N LEU A 151 21.94 0.27 -16.11
CA LEU A 151 20.70 -0.03 -15.43
C LEU A 151 20.27 -1.46 -15.77
N LEU A 152 20.07 -2.27 -14.75
CA LEU A 152 19.52 -3.62 -14.86
C LEU A 152 18.08 -3.62 -14.37
N GLU A 153 17.19 -4.29 -15.08
CA GLU A 153 15.77 -4.47 -14.73
C GLU A 153 15.41 -5.95 -14.84
N ASN A 154 14.86 -6.55 -13.79
CA ASN A 154 14.43 -7.95 -13.83
C ASN A 154 13.34 -8.15 -14.87
N ALA A 155 13.33 -9.27 -15.58
CA ALA A 155 12.34 -9.56 -16.61
C ALA A 155 10.94 -9.80 -16.03
N VAL A 156 10.87 -10.27 -14.78
CA VAL A 156 9.63 -10.57 -14.08
C VAL A 156 9.33 -9.46 -13.06
N GLU A 157 8.08 -9.02 -13.03
CA GLU A 157 7.59 -8.11 -12.01
C GLU A 157 7.45 -8.84 -10.67
N GLY A 158 7.62 -8.10 -9.59
CA GLY A 158 7.39 -8.63 -8.26
C GLY A 158 8.56 -8.47 -7.31
N SER A 159 8.27 -8.71 -6.04
CA SER A 159 9.25 -8.63 -4.93
C SER A 159 10.33 -9.71 -5.04
N ALA A 160 10.04 -10.85 -5.66
CA ALA A 160 11.02 -11.91 -5.89
C ALA A 160 12.25 -11.45 -6.71
N GLY A 161 12.06 -10.45 -7.59
CA GLY A 161 13.16 -9.87 -8.34
C GLY A 161 14.21 -9.16 -7.47
N ASN A 162 13.86 -8.77 -6.24
CA ASN A 162 14.81 -8.15 -5.30
C ASN A 162 15.89 -9.13 -4.80
N ASP A 163 15.60 -10.43 -4.86
CA ASP A 163 16.52 -11.50 -4.45
C ASP A 163 17.43 -11.96 -5.61
N THR A 164 17.30 -11.36 -6.80
CA THR A 164 18.17 -11.66 -7.95
C THR A 164 19.62 -11.35 -7.61
N ILE A 165 20.47 -12.32 -7.82
CA ILE A 165 21.90 -12.19 -7.52
C ILE A 165 22.55 -11.22 -8.50
N LEU A 166 23.32 -10.28 -7.98
CA LEU A 166 24.21 -9.42 -8.76
C LEU A 166 25.55 -9.33 -8.02
N ASN A 167 26.59 -9.87 -8.62
CA ASN A 167 27.92 -9.90 -8.03
C ASN A 167 29.01 -9.60 -9.09
N ALA A 168 29.82 -8.60 -8.80
CA ALA A 168 30.94 -8.18 -9.61
C ALA A 168 32.26 -8.21 -8.79
N ASP A 169 32.31 -8.88 -7.64
CA ASP A 169 33.48 -8.88 -6.75
C ASP A 169 34.72 -9.49 -7.40
N ALA A 170 34.55 -10.36 -8.41
CA ALA A 170 35.62 -10.96 -9.20
C ALA A 170 35.86 -10.21 -10.52
N ALA A 171 35.27 -9.04 -10.74
CA ALA A 171 35.46 -8.23 -11.94
C ALA A 171 36.24 -6.95 -11.63
N THR A 172 37.38 -6.76 -12.26
CA THR A 172 38.18 -5.54 -12.15
C THR A 172 37.43 -4.39 -12.83
N ASN A 173 37.40 -3.22 -12.20
CA ASN A 173 36.77 -2.00 -12.74
C ASN A 173 35.24 -2.09 -12.97
N ILE A 174 34.58 -3.12 -12.48
CA ILE A 174 33.12 -3.23 -12.47
C ILE A 174 32.65 -3.34 -11.02
N ALA A 175 31.68 -2.54 -10.64
CA ALA A 175 31.16 -2.53 -9.28
C ALA A 175 29.63 -2.55 -9.26
N VAL A 176 29.06 -3.30 -8.33
CA VAL A 176 27.63 -3.22 -8.00
C VAL A 176 27.40 -1.95 -7.19
N THR A 177 26.84 -0.92 -7.83
CA THR A 177 26.51 0.34 -7.16
C THR A 177 25.21 0.21 -6.37
N GLN A 178 24.28 -0.60 -6.89
CA GLN A 178 23.00 -0.89 -6.24
C GLN A 178 22.59 -2.32 -6.59
N ALA A 179 22.35 -3.15 -5.58
CA ALA A 179 21.75 -4.48 -5.76
C ALA A 179 20.28 -4.36 -6.22
N PHE A 180 19.71 -5.46 -6.69
CA PHE A 180 18.31 -5.49 -7.10
C PHE A 180 17.39 -5.10 -5.95
N GLN A 181 16.52 -4.13 -6.20
CA GLN A 181 15.52 -3.61 -5.26
C GLN A 181 14.34 -2.93 -5.99
N HIS A 182 13.31 -2.53 -5.24
CA HIS A 182 12.11 -1.87 -5.75
C HIS A 182 11.19 -2.75 -6.61
N GLY A 183 11.45 -4.07 -6.69
CA GLY A 183 10.48 -5.03 -7.21
C GLY A 183 9.28 -5.12 -6.27
N VAL A 184 8.08 -5.06 -6.80
CA VAL A 184 6.82 -5.06 -6.04
C VAL A 184 5.80 -5.91 -6.76
N ASP A 185 5.15 -6.81 -6.01
CA ASP A 185 4.14 -7.69 -6.55
C ASP A 185 2.89 -6.91 -7.00
N GLU A 186 2.22 -7.42 -8.03
CA GLU A 186 0.88 -7.00 -8.38
C GLU A 186 -0.06 -7.17 -7.18
N GLY A 187 -1.03 -6.30 -7.03
CA GLY A 187 -1.94 -6.36 -5.90
C GLY A 187 -3.16 -5.48 -6.08
N THR A 188 -4.10 -5.62 -5.16
CA THR A 188 -5.27 -4.75 -5.09
C THR A 188 -5.05 -3.65 -4.04
N GLN A 189 -5.68 -2.51 -4.23
CA GLN A 189 -5.65 -1.45 -3.23
C GLN A 189 -6.14 -1.95 -1.86
N PRO A 190 -5.50 -1.58 -0.75
CA PRO A 190 -5.85 -2.07 0.57
C PRO A 190 -7.14 -1.47 1.11
N LEU A 191 -7.49 -0.24 0.70
CA LEU A 191 -8.65 0.51 1.17
C LEU A 191 -9.80 0.47 0.15
N GLU A 192 -11.00 0.80 0.59
CA GLU A 192 -12.19 0.83 -0.27
C GLU A 192 -12.19 1.97 -1.29
N PHE A 193 -11.42 3.03 -1.07
CA PHE A 193 -11.20 4.12 -2.01
C PHE A 193 -9.72 4.20 -2.41
N PRO A 194 -9.43 4.66 -3.66
CA PRO A 194 -10.33 5.25 -4.67
C PRO A 194 -11.30 4.23 -5.28
N ARG A 195 -12.38 4.73 -5.91
CA ARG A 195 -13.39 3.91 -6.59
C ARG A 195 -13.67 4.45 -8.00
N ASP A 196 -13.81 3.56 -8.95
CA ASP A 196 -14.27 3.89 -10.30
C ASP A 196 -15.79 3.81 -10.41
N GLY A 197 -16.36 4.55 -11.37
CA GLY A 197 -17.81 4.59 -11.57
C GLY A 197 -18.56 5.23 -10.41
N LEU A 198 -17.91 6.06 -9.58
CA LEU A 198 -18.54 6.82 -8.53
C LEU A 198 -18.98 8.18 -9.04
N PHE A 199 -20.24 8.53 -8.81
CA PHE A 199 -20.78 9.83 -9.18
C PHE A 199 -21.36 10.54 -7.96
N ASP A 200 -21.22 11.86 -7.94
CA ASP A 200 -21.87 12.70 -6.94
C ASP A 200 -23.40 12.85 -7.21
N PRO A 201 -24.17 13.43 -6.30
CA PRO A 201 -25.61 13.64 -6.51
C PRO A 201 -25.96 14.52 -7.72
N SER A 202 -25.00 15.30 -8.23
CA SER A 202 -25.16 16.15 -9.42
C SER A 202 -24.76 15.42 -10.72
N GLY A 203 -24.32 14.15 -10.63
CA GLY A 203 -23.92 13.32 -11.77
C GLY A 203 -22.48 13.53 -12.26
N TYR A 204 -21.65 14.26 -11.54
CA TYR A 204 -20.23 14.38 -11.87
C TYR A 204 -19.43 13.21 -11.32
N SER A 205 -18.48 12.73 -12.11
CA SER A 205 -17.56 11.68 -11.70
C SER A 205 -16.70 12.14 -10.52
N VAL A 206 -16.64 11.30 -9.49
CA VAL A 206 -15.81 11.52 -8.30
C VAL A 206 -14.55 10.69 -8.44
N THR A 207 -13.40 11.35 -8.53
CA THR A 207 -12.10 10.72 -8.63
C THR A 207 -11.30 10.88 -7.34
N GLY A 208 -10.41 9.92 -7.07
CA GLY A 208 -9.55 9.92 -5.89
C GLY A 208 -10.32 9.79 -4.57
N ILE A 209 -9.90 10.52 -3.55
CA ILE A 209 -10.51 10.48 -2.21
C ILE A 209 -11.48 11.65 -2.04
N PRO A 210 -12.81 11.39 -2.02
CA PRO A 210 -13.81 12.44 -1.92
C PRO A 210 -13.66 13.28 -0.64
N ARG A 211 -13.92 14.58 -0.75
CA ARG A 211 -13.83 15.49 0.40
C ARG A 211 -14.69 15.02 1.58
N ARG A 212 -15.94 14.63 1.32
CA ARG A 212 -16.86 14.16 2.37
C ARG A 212 -16.40 12.87 3.05
N LEU A 213 -15.70 11.98 2.32
CA LEU A 213 -15.06 10.81 2.93
C LEU A 213 -13.94 11.24 3.90
N LYS A 214 -13.12 12.22 3.51
CA LYS A 214 -12.09 12.78 4.40
C LYS A 214 -12.70 13.42 5.65
N GLU A 215 -13.76 14.18 5.49
CA GLU A 215 -14.50 14.80 6.60
C GLU A 215 -15.14 13.75 7.51
N ALA A 216 -15.75 12.69 6.95
CA ALA A 216 -16.28 11.57 7.72
C ALA A 216 -15.20 10.84 8.50
N THR A 217 -14.04 10.58 7.87
CA THR A 217 -12.89 9.97 8.53
C THR A 217 -12.42 10.82 9.71
N ALA A 218 -12.38 12.15 9.56
CA ALA A 218 -12.04 13.06 10.65
C ALA A 218 -13.06 12.97 11.81
N GLU A 219 -14.36 12.94 11.50
CA GLU A 219 -15.42 12.79 12.52
C GLU A 219 -15.32 11.44 13.27
N TYR A 220 -15.03 10.35 12.57
CA TYR A 220 -14.81 9.07 13.23
C TYR A 220 -13.50 9.06 14.04
N ALA A 221 -12.42 9.66 13.55
CA ALA A 221 -11.13 9.71 14.25
C ALA A 221 -11.24 10.43 15.60
N VAL A 222 -11.97 11.55 15.66
CA VAL A 222 -12.24 12.26 16.91
C VAL A 222 -12.96 11.37 17.94
N ARG A 223 -13.82 10.49 17.48
CA ARG A 223 -14.53 9.54 18.35
C ARG A 223 -13.66 8.35 18.71
N ALA A 224 -12.84 7.87 17.76
CA ALA A 224 -11.91 6.77 17.98
C ALA A 224 -10.85 7.10 19.04
N VAL A 225 -10.41 8.35 19.11
CA VAL A 225 -9.43 8.80 20.11
C VAL A 225 -10.01 8.81 21.53
N ALA A 226 -11.33 8.88 21.67
CA ALA A 226 -12.02 8.88 22.96
C ALA A 226 -12.45 7.48 23.41
N ALA A 227 -12.87 6.62 22.48
CA ALA A 227 -13.32 5.26 22.74
C ALA A 227 -13.29 4.44 21.44
N ALA A 228 -13.19 3.11 21.55
CA ALA A 228 -13.27 2.22 20.40
C ALA A 228 -14.58 2.44 19.61
N LEU A 229 -14.46 2.52 18.28
CA LEU A 229 -15.62 2.67 17.39
C LEU A 229 -16.42 1.38 17.30
N TYR A 230 -15.74 0.23 17.35
CA TYR A 230 -16.36 -1.07 17.51
C TYR A 230 -16.49 -1.37 19.00
N GLN A 231 -17.66 -1.83 19.39
CA GLN A 231 -17.86 -2.39 20.70
C GLN A 231 -18.19 -3.86 20.50
N ASP A 232 -17.40 -4.74 21.10
CA ASP A 232 -17.75 -6.14 21.13
C ASP A 232 -19.09 -6.31 21.86
N PRO A 233 -19.98 -7.14 21.33
CA PRO A 233 -21.26 -7.39 21.98
C PRO A 233 -21.03 -8.03 23.36
N THR A 234 -21.76 -7.55 24.35
CA THR A 234 -21.78 -8.22 25.65
C THR A 234 -22.45 -9.57 25.48
N THR A 235 -21.74 -10.64 25.80
CA THR A 235 -22.29 -12.00 25.77
C THR A 235 -22.47 -12.54 27.19
N ASP A 236 -23.49 -13.39 27.37
CA ASP A 236 -23.64 -14.16 28.59
C ASP A 236 -22.64 -15.35 28.64
N ALA A 237 -22.66 -16.11 29.72
CA ALA A 237 -21.80 -17.29 29.91
C ALA A 237 -22.04 -18.40 28.85
N THR A 238 -23.12 -18.33 28.09
CA THR A 238 -23.45 -19.30 27.03
C THR A 238 -23.09 -18.78 25.64
N GLY A 239 -22.53 -17.54 25.52
CA GLY A 239 -22.16 -16.91 24.28
C GLY A 239 -23.30 -16.19 23.55
N ARG A 240 -24.49 -16.03 24.18
CA ARG A 240 -25.59 -15.29 23.59
C ARG A 240 -25.39 -13.80 23.78
N VAL A 241 -25.63 -13.03 22.71
CA VAL A 241 -25.52 -11.57 22.75
C VAL A 241 -26.61 -10.96 23.60
N VAL A 242 -26.23 -10.21 24.63
CA VAL A 242 -27.13 -9.48 25.53
C VAL A 242 -27.42 -8.12 24.90
N GLN A 243 -28.69 -7.86 24.56
CA GLN A 243 -29.13 -6.59 24.01
C GLN A 243 -29.42 -5.57 25.10
N GLU A 244 -30.07 -6.01 26.18
CA GLU A 244 -30.40 -5.16 27.30
C GLU A 244 -30.39 -5.97 28.60
N LYS A 245 -29.78 -5.43 29.65
CA LYS A 245 -29.83 -5.99 31.00
C LYS A 245 -30.45 -4.95 31.92
N PHE A 246 -31.57 -5.32 32.53
CA PHE A 246 -32.27 -4.50 33.49
C PHE A 246 -32.14 -5.10 34.87
N GLU A 247 -31.62 -4.35 35.83
CA GLU A 247 -31.50 -4.73 37.23
C GLU A 247 -32.33 -3.75 38.08
N LYS A 248 -33.21 -4.28 38.91
CA LYS A 248 -34.00 -3.51 39.86
C LYS A 248 -33.66 -3.95 41.29
N VAL A 249 -33.22 -2.99 42.08
CA VAL A 249 -32.84 -3.25 43.48
C VAL A 249 -34.01 -2.90 44.39
N GLY A 250 -34.78 -3.93 44.73
CA GLY A 250 -35.87 -3.93 45.69
C GLY A 250 -37.31 -3.98 45.11
N PRO A 251 -38.08 -5.03 45.39
CA PRO A 251 -37.70 -6.41 45.43
C PRO A 251 -37.09 -6.89 44.12
N LEU A 252 -36.08 -7.74 44.17
CA LEU A 252 -35.22 -8.14 43.09
C LEU A 252 -35.97 -8.48 41.80
N GLU A 253 -35.68 -7.71 40.71
CA GLU A 253 -36.17 -8.05 39.38
C GLU A 253 -34.96 -7.94 38.43
N GLU A 254 -34.52 -9.04 37.84
CA GLU A 254 -33.49 -9.08 36.82
C GLU A 254 -34.13 -9.54 35.50
N ARG A 255 -33.97 -8.74 34.44
CA ARG A 255 -34.44 -9.09 33.10
C ARG A 255 -33.31 -8.91 32.11
N THR A 256 -32.99 -9.98 31.39
CA THR A 256 -32.04 -9.95 30.30
C THR A 256 -32.74 -10.15 28.97
N ILE A 257 -32.57 -9.24 28.04
CA ILE A 257 -33.10 -9.36 26.68
C ILE A 257 -31.94 -9.72 25.78
N TYR A 258 -32.12 -10.77 25.01
CA TYR A 258 -31.13 -11.26 24.04
C TYR A 258 -31.44 -10.76 22.64
N ALA A 259 -30.39 -10.51 21.85
CA ALA A 259 -30.55 -10.17 20.45
C ALA A 259 -31.02 -11.40 19.65
N GLU A 260 -32.08 -11.23 18.85
CA GLU A 260 -32.58 -12.25 17.93
C GLU A 260 -32.12 -11.95 16.50
N GLY A 261 -31.63 -12.98 15.78
CA GLY A 261 -31.31 -12.92 14.35
C GLY A 261 -30.05 -12.13 13.99
N ALA A 262 -29.99 -11.53 12.80
CA ALA A 262 -28.85 -10.88 12.18
C ALA A 262 -28.32 -9.61 12.91
N ALA A 263 -28.16 -9.70 14.21
CA ALA A 263 -27.94 -8.62 15.15
C ALA A 263 -26.54 -7.95 15.06
N LEU A 264 -25.61 -8.49 14.29
CA LEU A 264 -24.28 -7.87 14.14
C LEU A 264 -24.36 -6.50 13.50
N GLU A 265 -25.26 -6.27 12.53
CA GLU A 265 -25.46 -4.93 11.94
C GLU A 265 -26.14 -3.95 12.91
N GLN A 266 -26.96 -4.43 13.82
CA GLN A 266 -27.61 -3.59 14.82
C GLN A 266 -26.68 -3.17 15.98
N LEU A 267 -25.57 -3.87 16.15
CA LEU A 267 -24.58 -3.59 17.20
C LEU A 267 -23.59 -2.48 16.83
N LEU A 268 -23.55 -2.05 15.56
CA LEU A 268 -22.74 -0.93 15.13
C LEU A 268 -23.36 0.37 15.65
N LYS A 269 -22.68 1.01 16.60
CA LYS A 269 -23.13 2.29 17.15
C LYS A 269 -23.30 3.31 16.03
N PRO A 270 -24.46 3.96 15.87
CA PRO A 270 -24.64 5.00 14.87
C PRO A 270 -23.85 6.26 15.27
N TYR A 271 -23.22 6.88 14.29
CA TYR A 271 -22.54 8.17 14.42
C TYR A 271 -23.15 9.15 13.41
N PRO A 272 -24.35 9.72 13.68
CA PRO A 272 -25.18 10.38 12.66
C PRO A 272 -24.48 11.50 11.89
N VAL A 273 -23.53 12.22 12.51
CA VAL A 273 -22.78 13.30 11.85
C VAL A 273 -21.83 12.72 10.80
N ALA A 274 -21.06 11.70 11.16
CA ALA A 274 -20.13 11.04 10.26
C ALA A 274 -20.87 10.21 9.20
N ASP A 275 -21.89 9.45 9.61
CA ASP A 275 -22.71 8.60 8.73
C ASP A 275 -23.36 9.42 7.61
N ARG A 276 -23.88 10.63 7.93
CA ARG A 276 -24.49 11.52 6.96
C ARG A 276 -23.54 12.03 5.89
N LEU A 277 -22.27 12.19 6.20
CA LEU A 277 -21.25 12.61 5.22
C LEU A 277 -21.01 11.54 4.16
N LEU A 278 -21.23 10.26 4.50
CA LEU A 278 -21.06 9.13 3.58
C LEU A 278 -22.33 8.79 2.78
N ALA A 279 -23.47 9.32 3.16
CA ALA A 279 -24.78 8.93 2.60
C ALA A 279 -24.86 9.04 1.07
N ASP A 280 -24.18 10.02 0.46
CA ASP A 280 -24.21 10.22 -0.98
C ASP A 280 -23.43 9.13 -1.74
N TYR A 281 -22.47 8.49 -1.08
CA TYR A 281 -21.61 7.46 -1.68
C TYR A 281 -22.07 6.02 -1.40
N VAL A 282 -23.04 5.86 -0.51
CA VAL A 282 -23.58 4.56 -0.09
C VAL A 282 -24.85 4.24 -0.86
N ARG A 283 -25.06 2.97 -1.18
CA ARG A 283 -26.33 2.49 -1.77
C ARG A 283 -27.41 2.48 -0.71
N PRO A 284 -28.66 2.82 -1.07
CA PRO A 284 -29.79 2.63 -0.16
C PRO A 284 -29.89 1.15 0.27
N PRO A 285 -30.24 0.86 1.53
CA PRO A 285 -30.45 -0.51 1.96
C PRO A 285 -31.55 -1.17 1.11
N GLY A 286 -31.29 -2.41 0.65
CA GLY A 286 -32.25 -3.21 -0.14
C GLY A 286 -32.05 -3.19 -1.65
N VAL A 287 -31.06 -2.49 -2.19
CA VAL A 287 -30.69 -2.56 -3.62
C VAL A 287 -29.52 -3.53 -3.78
N THR A 288 -29.83 -4.80 -4.05
CA THR A 288 -28.84 -5.77 -4.57
C THR A 288 -28.65 -5.57 -6.06
N ARG A 289 -27.43 -5.84 -6.55
CA ARG A 289 -27.11 -5.87 -8.00
C ARG A 289 -27.87 -6.99 -8.70
#